data_4d49a00e096a8ec8c0bdb2208919d44b
#
_entry.id   4d49a00e096a8ec8c0bdb2208919d44b
#
_cell.length_a   1.000
_cell.length_b   1.000
_cell.length_c   1.000
_cell.angle_alpha   90.00
_cell.angle_beta   90.00
_cell.angle_gamma   90.00
#
_symmetry.space_group_name_H-M   'P 1'
#
loop_
_entity.id
_entity.type
_entity.pdbx_description
1 polymer ?
#
loop_
_entity_poly.entity_id
_entity_poly.type
_entity_poly.pdbx_seq_one_letter_code
_entity_poly.pdbx_strand_id
1 'polypeptide(L)'
;MGWIEQPTIRYNLKSLSDVKHRTAVPILGHEVNWTMYELINVLRENCVDCVKLDGRFDAGYTGVRISAGMAEAAGIPCVHHSFFQLGISLAGSLHVMASCPNFTLASSWGEYGKMI
;
A
#
# COMPACT_ATOMS: atom_id res chain seq x y z
N MET A 1 10.97 -0.25 13.84
CA MET A 1 9.73 0.41 14.28
C MET A 1 8.66 0.08 13.24
N GLY A 2 7.48 -0.33 13.68
CA GLY A 2 6.38 -0.64 12.78
C GLY A 2 5.61 0.61 12.35
N TRP A 3 4.50 0.40 11.74
CA TRP A 3 3.52 1.42 11.34
C TRP A 3 2.15 1.08 11.94
N ILE A 4 1.23 2.02 11.87
CA ILE A 4 -0.19 1.78 12.14
C ILE A 4 -0.90 1.70 10.79
N GLU A 5 -1.53 0.57 10.50
CA GLU A 5 -2.28 0.37 9.27
C GLU A 5 -3.72 0.80 9.46
N GLN A 6 -4.19 1.67 8.58
CA GLN A 6 -5.57 2.08 8.42
C GLN A 6 -6.32 2.34 9.74
N PRO A 7 -5.86 3.28 10.60
CA PRO A 7 -6.45 3.50 11.93
C PRO A 7 -7.85 4.11 11.90
N THR A 8 -8.34 4.53 10.74
CA THR A 8 -9.66 5.13 10.57
C THR A 8 -10.47 4.42 9.49
N ILE A 9 -11.76 4.70 9.38
CA ILE A 9 -12.59 4.17 8.30
C ILE A 9 -12.13 4.72 6.94
N ARG A 10 -12.18 3.88 5.90
CA ARG A 10 -11.64 4.19 4.56
C ARG A 10 -12.22 5.44 3.89
N TYR A 11 -13.44 5.83 4.25
CA TYR A 11 -14.14 6.94 3.60
C TYR A 11 -13.87 8.31 4.21
N ASN A 12 -13.07 8.39 5.29
CA ASN A 12 -12.78 9.64 5.98
C ASN A 12 -11.27 9.94 5.95
N LEU A 13 -10.79 10.44 4.81
CA LEU A 13 -9.40 10.83 4.64
C LEU A 13 -8.95 11.93 5.60
N LYS A 14 -9.87 12.85 5.95
CA LYS A 14 -9.57 13.92 6.90
C LYS A 14 -9.24 13.37 8.29
N SER A 15 -10.02 12.41 8.78
CA SER A 15 -9.69 11.74 10.07
C SER A 15 -8.35 11.02 10.01
N LEU A 16 -8.03 10.40 8.88
CA LEU A 16 -6.73 9.74 8.70
C LEU A 16 -5.59 10.75 8.70
N SER A 17 -5.76 11.88 8.03
CA SER A 17 -4.82 13.00 8.04
C SER A 17 -4.63 13.57 9.44
N ASP A 18 -5.72 13.75 10.20
CA ASP A 18 -5.67 14.23 11.58
C ASP A 18 -4.87 13.26 12.49
N VAL A 19 -5.06 11.93 12.31
CA VAL A 19 -4.26 10.93 13.04
C VAL A 19 -2.79 11.03 12.66
N LYS A 20 -2.48 11.05 11.36
CA LYS A 20 -1.11 11.16 10.87
C LYS A 20 -0.37 12.35 11.49
N HIS A 21 -0.99 13.52 11.52
CA HIS A 21 -0.35 14.75 12.03
C HIS A 21 -0.23 14.80 13.56
N ARG A 22 -0.88 13.89 14.29
CA ARG A 22 -0.84 13.81 15.76
C ARG A 22 -0.02 12.66 16.32
N THR A 23 0.52 11.80 15.46
CA THR A 23 1.34 10.67 15.88
C THR A 23 2.74 10.75 15.30
N ALA A 24 3.72 10.23 16.04
CA ALA A 24 5.07 10.01 15.52
C ALA A 24 5.24 8.63 14.87
N VAL A 25 4.21 7.79 14.91
CA VAL A 25 4.22 6.46 14.28
C VAL A 25 3.74 6.58 12.84
N PRO A 26 4.49 6.08 11.85
CA PRO A 26 4.10 6.15 10.45
C PRO A 26 2.73 5.52 10.19
N ILE A 27 1.93 6.16 9.35
CA ILE A 27 0.60 5.68 8.94
C ILE A 27 0.71 4.98 7.60
N LEU A 28 0.27 3.72 7.55
CA LEU A 28 0.15 2.92 6.34
C LEU A 28 -1.29 2.96 5.82
N GLY A 29 -1.48 3.46 4.60
CA GLY A 29 -2.75 3.40 3.90
C GLY A 29 -2.92 2.06 3.20
N HIS A 30 -4.12 1.50 3.24
CA HIS A 30 -4.50 0.29 2.53
C HIS A 30 -5.90 0.41 1.94
N GLU A 31 -6.95 0.33 2.75
CA GLU A 31 -8.34 0.37 2.26
C GLU A 31 -8.71 1.72 1.64
N VAL A 32 -8.02 2.78 1.99
CA VAL A 32 -8.25 4.13 1.40
C VAL A 32 -7.70 4.26 -0.01
N ASN A 33 -6.83 3.35 -0.46
CA ASN A 33 -6.13 3.45 -1.74
C ASN A 33 -6.20 2.15 -2.58
N TRP A 34 -7.33 1.46 -2.58
CA TRP A 34 -7.51 0.23 -3.37
C TRP A 34 -7.40 0.40 -4.89
N THR A 35 -7.54 1.62 -5.37
CA THR A 35 -7.38 1.94 -6.79
C THR A 35 -6.56 3.21 -6.96
N MET A 36 -5.94 3.40 -8.14
CA MET A 36 -5.24 4.65 -8.47
C MET A 36 -6.15 5.89 -8.38
N TYR A 37 -7.46 5.71 -8.56
CA TYR A 37 -8.44 6.81 -8.46
C TYR A 37 -8.71 7.23 -7.01
N GLU A 38 -8.59 6.30 -6.07
CA GLU A 38 -8.64 6.61 -4.64
C GLU A 38 -7.27 7.11 -4.16
N LEU A 39 -6.19 6.50 -4.64
CA LEU A 39 -4.83 6.86 -4.27
C LEU A 39 -4.53 8.34 -4.52
N ILE A 40 -4.97 8.91 -5.65
CA ILE A 40 -4.73 10.34 -5.92
C ILE A 40 -5.30 11.25 -4.84
N ASN A 41 -6.45 10.90 -4.25
CA ASN A 41 -7.05 11.66 -3.16
C ASN A 41 -6.26 11.49 -1.85
N VAL A 42 -5.80 10.26 -1.57
CA VAL A 42 -4.92 9.97 -0.42
C VAL A 42 -3.64 10.81 -0.47
N LEU A 43 -3.02 10.89 -1.65
CA LEU A 43 -1.80 11.69 -1.87
C LEU A 43 -2.08 13.19 -1.71
N ARG A 44 -3.19 13.70 -2.26
CA ARG A 44 -3.59 15.12 -2.12
C ARG A 44 -3.86 15.52 -0.68
N GLU A 45 -4.53 14.66 0.08
CA GLU A 45 -4.83 14.90 1.51
C GLU A 45 -3.61 14.69 2.42
N ASN A 46 -2.51 14.19 1.90
CA ASN A 46 -1.29 13.90 2.68
C ASN A 46 -1.59 13.12 3.96
N CYS A 47 -2.43 12.10 3.86
CA CYS A 47 -2.98 11.41 5.03
C CYS A 47 -2.26 10.11 5.39
N VAL A 48 -1.21 9.73 4.64
CA VAL A 48 -0.41 8.51 4.89
C VAL A 48 1.08 8.79 4.74
N ASP A 49 1.92 7.95 5.33
CA ASP A 49 3.38 7.97 5.19
C ASP A 49 3.89 6.87 4.26
N CYS A 50 3.09 5.85 4.03
CA CYS A 50 3.33 4.81 3.04
C CYS A 50 1.99 4.24 2.56
N VAL A 51 1.98 3.60 1.41
CA VAL A 51 0.80 2.97 0.81
C VAL A 51 1.01 1.49 0.60
N LYS A 52 -0.04 0.71 0.82
CA LYS A 52 -0.06 -0.72 0.62
C LYS A 52 -0.78 -1.03 -0.69
N LEU A 53 -0.10 -1.71 -1.61
CA LEU A 53 -0.60 -1.99 -2.96
C LEU A 53 -0.79 -3.50 -3.17
N ASP A 54 -1.82 -3.86 -3.93
CA ASP A 54 -2.18 -5.25 -4.22
C ASP A 54 -2.84 -5.36 -5.59
N GLY A 55 -2.28 -6.20 -6.46
CA GLY A 55 -2.81 -6.41 -7.82
C GLY A 55 -4.27 -6.88 -7.89
N ARG A 56 -4.83 -7.39 -6.80
CA ARG A 56 -6.24 -7.78 -6.75
C ARG A 56 -7.19 -6.58 -6.67
N PHE A 57 -6.73 -5.46 -6.13
CA PHE A 57 -7.51 -4.23 -5.94
C PHE A 57 -7.10 -3.13 -6.93
N ASP A 58 -5.83 -3.06 -7.29
CA ASP A 58 -5.23 -2.04 -8.15
C ASP A 58 -5.37 -2.31 -9.65
N ALA A 59 -6.41 -3.02 -10.10
CA ALA A 59 -6.60 -3.39 -11.50
C ALA A 59 -5.42 -4.20 -12.11
N GLY A 60 -4.96 -5.21 -11.37
CA GLY A 60 -3.85 -6.07 -11.75
C GLY A 60 -2.48 -5.40 -11.58
N TYR A 61 -1.43 -6.07 -12.03
CA TYR A 61 -0.06 -5.59 -11.86
C TYR A 61 0.26 -4.33 -12.67
N THR A 62 -0.44 -4.09 -13.76
CA THR A 62 -0.35 -2.83 -14.50
C THR A 62 -0.85 -1.67 -13.64
N GLY A 63 -1.97 -1.84 -12.96
CA GLY A 63 -2.50 -0.85 -12.03
C GLY A 63 -1.57 -0.61 -10.84
N VAL A 64 -1.01 -1.67 -10.25
CA VAL A 64 0.01 -1.53 -9.17
C VAL A 64 1.20 -0.69 -9.63
N ARG A 65 1.71 -0.89 -10.84
CA ARG A 65 2.81 -0.07 -11.37
C ARG A 65 2.44 1.40 -11.52
N ILE A 66 1.21 1.68 -11.97
CA ILE A 66 0.71 3.06 -12.07
C ILE A 66 0.61 3.68 -10.68
N SER A 67 -0.04 2.98 -9.74
CA SER A 67 -0.18 3.43 -8.35
C SER A 67 1.19 3.65 -7.68
N ALA A 68 2.14 2.72 -7.89
CA ALA A 68 3.50 2.87 -7.39
C ALA A 68 4.20 4.11 -7.97
N GLY A 69 4.08 4.35 -9.27
CA GLY A 69 4.63 5.56 -9.90
C GLY A 69 4.00 6.87 -9.38
N MET A 70 2.70 6.87 -9.09
CA MET A 70 2.02 8.02 -8.47
C MET A 70 2.57 8.28 -7.05
N ALA A 71 2.73 7.21 -6.25
CA ALA A 71 3.29 7.29 -4.91
C ALA A 71 4.76 7.74 -4.95
N GLU A 72 5.56 7.21 -5.88
CA GLU A 72 6.95 7.61 -6.10
C GLU A 72 7.06 9.11 -6.40
N ALA A 73 6.25 9.62 -7.32
CA ALA A 73 6.20 11.04 -7.67
C ALA A 73 5.84 11.93 -6.48
N ALA A 74 5.09 11.40 -5.51
CA ALA A 74 4.74 12.08 -4.26
C ALA A 74 5.77 11.84 -3.13
N GLY A 75 6.84 11.09 -3.37
CA GLY A 75 7.84 10.74 -2.36
C GLY A 75 7.34 9.73 -1.31
N ILE A 76 6.29 8.98 -1.62
CA ILE A 76 5.66 8.02 -0.70
C ILE A 76 6.16 6.59 -1.02
N PRO A 77 6.74 5.87 -0.05
CA PRO A 77 7.13 4.47 -0.23
C PRO A 77 5.92 3.55 -0.32
N CYS A 78 6.11 2.44 -1.00
CA CYS A 78 5.11 1.38 -1.15
C CYS A 78 5.45 0.15 -0.32
N VAL A 79 4.40 -0.54 0.12
CA VAL A 79 4.44 -1.86 0.77
C VAL A 79 3.56 -2.81 -0.04
N HIS A 80 3.98 -4.05 -0.20
CA HIS A 80 3.14 -5.06 -0.82
C HIS A 80 2.12 -5.63 0.19
N HIS A 81 0.87 -5.77 -0.26
CA HIS A 81 -0.15 -6.50 0.47
C HIS A 81 -0.17 -7.97 0.05
N SER A 82 -0.12 -8.89 1.01
CA SER A 82 0.00 -10.33 0.75
C SER A 82 -1.02 -11.18 1.50
N PHE A 83 -2.26 -10.76 1.55
CA PHE A 83 -3.28 -11.55 2.24
C PHE A 83 -3.81 -12.69 1.36
N PHE A 84 -3.60 -13.95 1.76
CA PHE A 84 -4.05 -15.17 1.08
C PHE A 84 -3.71 -15.25 -0.43
N GLN A 85 -2.50 -14.89 -0.81
CA GLN A 85 -2.05 -15.06 -2.19
C GLN A 85 -1.49 -16.47 -2.42
N LEU A 86 -1.92 -17.11 -3.52
CA LEU A 86 -1.32 -18.36 -3.99
C LEU A 86 -0.05 -18.07 -4.79
N GLY A 87 0.76 -19.12 -5.04
CA GLY A 87 2.10 -19.01 -5.62
C GLY A 87 2.20 -18.18 -6.91
N ILE A 88 1.22 -18.29 -7.84
CA ILE A 88 1.21 -17.52 -9.09
C ILE A 88 1.04 -16.03 -8.81
N SER A 89 0.10 -15.66 -7.94
CA SER A 89 -0.12 -14.27 -7.55
C SER A 89 1.09 -13.71 -6.80
N LEU A 90 1.70 -14.51 -5.93
CA LEU A 90 2.90 -14.13 -5.20
C LEU A 90 4.08 -13.88 -6.15
N ALA A 91 4.31 -14.76 -7.11
CA ALA A 91 5.35 -14.59 -8.12
C ALA A 91 5.15 -13.28 -8.92
N GLY A 92 3.91 -13.02 -9.38
CA GLY A 92 3.58 -11.77 -10.07
C GLY A 92 3.83 -10.53 -9.20
N SER A 93 3.46 -10.59 -7.93
CA SER A 93 3.73 -9.50 -6.97
C SER A 93 5.23 -9.24 -6.80
N LEU A 94 6.06 -10.29 -6.69
CA LEU A 94 7.52 -10.15 -6.61
C LEU A 94 8.10 -9.46 -7.84
N HIS A 95 7.62 -9.82 -9.03
CA HIS A 95 8.08 -9.17 -10.27
C HIS A 95 7.71 -7.70 -10.33
N VAL A 96 6.48 -7.32 -9.94
CA VAL A 96 6.08 -5.91 -9.95
C VAL A 96 6.84 -5.11 -8.90
N MET A 97 7.04 -5.66 -7.69
CA MET A 97 7.85 -5.01 -6.65
C MET A 97 9.28 -4.77 -7.12
N ALA A 98 9.91 -5.78 -7.74
CA ALA A 98 11.26 -5.65 -8.28
C ALA A 98 11.38 -4.61 -9.41
N SER A 99 10.27 -4.27 -10.07
CA SER A 99 10.22 -3.28 -11.16
C SER A 99 9.94 -1.85 -10.71
N CYS A 100 9.64 -1.61 -9.43
CA CYS A 100 9.26 -0.31 -8.88
C CYS A 100 10.22 0.06 -7.74
N PRO A 101 10.98 1.16 -7.86
CA PRO A 101 12.06 1.49 -6.91
C PRO A 101 11.57 1.88 -5.52
N ASN A 102 10.31 2.29 -5.38
CA ASN A 102 9.74 2.77 -4.13
C ASN A 102 9.11 1.66 -3.24
N PHE A 103 9.21 0.38 -3.61
CA PHE A 103 8.97 -0.73 -2.68
C PHE A 103 10.20 -0.97 -1.79
N THR A 104 10.44 -0.04 -0.88
CA THR A 104 11.64 -0.02 -0.02
C THR A 104 11.42 -0.59 1.37
N LEU A 105 10.18 -0.86 1.75
CA LEU A 105 9.81 -1.35 3.06
C LEU A 105 9.54 -2.86 3.03
N ALA A 106 9.76 -3.51 4.19
CA ALA A 106 9.44 -4.93 4.35
C ALA A 106 7.94 -5.17 4.10
N SER A 107 7.66 -6.09 3.21
CA SER A 107 6.28 -6.51 2.90
C SER A 107 5.76 -7.49 3.95
N SER A 108 4.46 -7.43 4.23
CA SER A 108 3.83 -8.44 5.06
C SER A 108 3.64 -9.73 4.24
N TRP A 109 4.38 -10.76 4.56
CA TRP A 109 4.20 -12.09 4.02
C TRP A 109 3.40 -12.91 5.03
N GLY A 110 2.24 -13.41 4.63
CA GLY A 110 1.50 -14.36 5.46
C GLY A 110 2.29 -15.68 5.64
N GLU A 111 2.11 -16.36 6.76
CA GLU A 111 2.76 -17.65 7.06
C GLU A 111 2.19 -18.80 6.21
N TYR A 112 2.21 -18.68 4.88
CA TYR A 112 1.62 -19.69 3.99
C TYR A 112 2.50 -20.92 3.76
N GLY A 113 3.76 -20.87 4.16
CA GLY A 113 4.68 -22.01 4.07
C GLY A 113 4.32 -23.23 4.93
N LYS A 114 3.28 -23.12 5.78
CA LYS A 114 2.78 -24.21 6.61
C LYS A 114 1.49 -24.86 6.07
N MET A 115 0.96 -24.40 4.94
CA MET A 115 -0.28 -24.91 4.34
C MET A 115 -0.07 -25.76 3.09
N ILE A 116 1.17 -26.13 2.77
CA ILE A 116 1.51 -27.03 1.67
C ILE A 116 2.26 -28.22 2.25
#